data_24d6ee835a72b0ab762ca9591bf03e44
#
_entry.id   24d6ee835a72b0ab762ca9591bf03e44
#
_cell.length_a   1.000
_cell.length_b   1.000
_cell.length_c   1.000
_cell.angle_alpha   90.00
_cell.angle_beta   90.00
_cell.angle_gamma   90.00
#
_symmetry.space_group_name_H-M   'P 1'
#
loop_
_entity.id
_entity.type
_entity.pdbx_description
1 polymer ?
#
loop_
_entity_poly.entity_id
_entity_poly.type
_entity_poly.pdbx_seq_one_letter_code
_entity_poly.pdbx_strand_id
1 'polypeptide(L)'
;MEVHFDGHCFGCGPLNPDGLQLKFEPGPEGSVAKYEVPARYQSWAGMAHGGIVSLMLDEAVGWAAWHGGHPGVTGRLQVSLRRPLTLGERVRIVGKVENVRRTLVYVSAFVENADDRSRVADATATLVEVKTVIDSIDR
;
A
#
# COMPACT_ATOMS: atom_id res chain seq x y z
N MET A 1 -18.46 -1.47 -11.28
CA MET A 1 -18.17 -0.22 -10.57
C MET A 1 -17.04 0.50 -11.29
N GLU A 2 -17.18 1.79 -11.45
CA GLU A 2 -16.15 2.65 -12.03
C GLU A 2 -15.54 3.52 -10.93
N VAL A 3 -14.23 3.63 -10.92
CA VAL A 3 -13.47 4.36 -9.88
C VAL A 3 -12.62 5.43 -10.55
N HIS A 4 -12.64 6.64 -10.00
CA HIS A 4 -11.91 7.77 -10.54
C HIS A 4 -10.70 8.12 -9.67
N PHE A 5 -9.54 8.32 -10.30
CA PHE A 5 -8.34 8.81 -9.66
C PHE A 5 -8.17 10.30 -9.96
N ASP A 6 -8.16 11.11 -8.94
CA ASP A 6 -8.04 12.58 -9.07
C ASP A 6 -6.77 13.13 -8.40
N GLY A 7 -5.90 12.26 -7.88
CA GLY A 7 -4.66 12.66 -7.24
C GLY A 7 -4.79 13.02 -5.76
N HIS A 8 -5.94 12.84 -5.15
CA HIS A 8 -6.20 13.22 -3.76
C HIS A 8 -6.31 12.04 -2.80
N CYS A 9 -5.94 10.83 -3.24
CA CYS A 9 -5.93 9.66 -2.35
C CYS A 9 -5.07 9.94 -1.12
N PHE A 10 -5.57 9.58 0.05
CA PHE A 10 -4.82 9.79 1.29
C PHE A 10 -3.54 8.95 1.34
N GLY A 11 -3.53 7.76 0.75
CA GLY A 11 -2.35 6.89 0.74
C GLY A 11 -1.33 7.27 -0.33
N CYS A 12 -1.77 7.57 -1.55
CA CYS A 12 -0.87 7.69 -2.70
C CYS A 12 -1.10 8.94 -3.55
N GLY A 13 -2.03 9.82 -3.18
CA GLY A 13 -2.35 11.00 -3.98
C GLY A 13 -1.28 12.07 -3.90
N PRO A 14 -0.62 12.43 -5.02
CA PRO A 14 0.42 13.45 -5.02
C PRO A 14 -0.13 14.86 -4.74
N LEU A 15 -1.43 15.05 -4.87
CA LEU A 15 -2.07 16.36 -4.64
C LEU A 15 -2.64 16.49 -3.22
N ASN A 16 -2.57 15.44 -2.40
CA ASN A 16 -3.04 15.50 -1.02
C ASN A 16 -1.87 15.78 -0.07
N PRO A 17 -1.72 17.01 0.43
CA PRO A 17 -0.58 17.37 1.29
C PRO A 17 -0.63 16.72 2.67
N ASP A 18 -1.81 16.26 3.10
CA ASP A 18 -1.98 15.60 4.41
C ASP A 18 -1.77 14.09 4.33
N GLY A 19 -1.73 13.53 3.12
CA GLY A 19 -1.58 12.10 2.91
C GLY A 19 -0.13 11.63 2.96
N LEU A 20 0.05 10.32 2.78
CA LEU A 20 1.37 9.70 2.82
C LEU A 20 2.17 9.95 1.55
N GLN A 21 1.49 10.16 0.43
CA GLN A 21 2.10 10.36 -0.89
C GLN A 21 3.02 9.20 -1.28
N LEU A 22 2.58 7.98 -0.97
CA LEU A 22 3.31 6.77 -1.34
C LEU A 22 3.40 6.65 -2.85
N LYS A 23 4.56 6.24 -3.34
CA LYS A 23 4.78 6.01 -4.75
C LYS A 23 5.27 4.59 -4.96
N PHE A 24 4.45 3.76 -5.60
CA PHE A 24 4.78 2.38 -5.91
C PHE A 24 5.29 2.26 -7.34
N GLU A 25 6.34 1.48 -7.52
CA GLU A 25 6.94 1.16 -8.82
C GLU A 25 6.83 -0.35 -9.04
N PRO A 26 6.53 -0.80 -10.27
CA PRO A 26 6.59 -2.23 -10.56
C PRO A 26 8.03 -2.73 -10.53
N GLY A 27 8.22 -3.96 -10.10
CA GLY A 27 9.53 -4.58 -10.01
C GLY A 27 9.41 -6.10 -9.99
N PRO A 28 10.55 -6.82 -9.89
CA PRO A 28 10.54 -8.28 -9.93
C PRO A 28 9.82 -8.93 -8.75
N GLU A 29 9.69 -8.21 -7.63
CA GLU A 29 8.98 -8.70 -6.45
C GLU A 29 7.49 -8.35 -6.46
N GLY A 30 7.01 -7.55 -7.42
CA GLY A 30 5.68 -7.00 -7.46
C GLY A 30 5.73 -5.48 -7.49
N SER A 31 4.90 -4.81 -6.70
CA SER A 31 4.91 -3.34 -6.56
C SER A 31 5.66 -2.97 -5.29
N VAL A 32 6.58 -2.01 -5.38
CA VAL A 32 7.47 -1.64 -4.28
C VAL A 32 7.44 -0.13 -4.06
N ALA A 33 7.30 0.29 -2.82
CA ALA A 33 7.51 1.67 -2.38
C ALA A 33 8.53 1.69 -1.25
N LYS A 34 9.26 2.79 -1.15
CA LYS A 34 10.15 3.07 -0.02
C LYS A 34 9.57 4.25 0.75
N TYR A 35 9.61 4.18 2.07
CA TYR A 35 8.97 5.20 2.88
C TYR A 35 9.62 5.33 4.24
N GLU A 36 9.48 6.53 4.80
CA GLU A 36 9.84 6.82 6.19
C GLU A 36 8.65 7.57 6.79
N VAL A 37 8.05 7.03 7.85
CA VAL A 37 6.85 7.61 8.44
C VAL A 37 7.17 8.91 9.14
N PRO A 38 6.55 10.03 8.72
CA PRO A 38 6.76 11.32 9.41
C PRO A 38 6.09 11.34 10.79
N ALA A 39 6.59 12.22 11.65
CA ALA A 39 6.13 12.32 13.04
C ALA A 39 4.64 12.59 13.20
N ARG A 40 4.00 13.24 12.23
CA ARG A 40 2.55 13.53 12.29
C ARG A 40 1.68 12.28 12.28
N TYR A 41 2.24 11.13 11.92
CA TYR A 41 1.51 9.85 11.90
C TYR A 41 1.92 8.93 13.05
N GLN A 42 2.44 9.52 14.13
CA GLN A 42 2.80 8.70 15.27
C GLN A 42 1.56 8.29 16.09
N SER A 43 1.71 7.16 16.79
CA SER A 43 0.79 6.71 17.84
C SER A 43 1.37 7.09 19.20
N TRP A 44 1.95 6.14 19.91
CA TRP A 44 2.74 6.43 21.10
C TRP A 44 4.07 7.06 20.71
N ALA A 45 4.70 7.74 21.66
CA ALA A 45 5.93 8.50 21.37
C ALA A 45 6.95 7.64 20.62
N GLY A 46 7.38 8.13 19.47
CA GLY A 46 8.41 7.49 18.66
C GLY A 46 7.96 6.31 17.80
N MET A 47 6.67 5.97 17.81
CA MET A 47 6.13 4.84 17.06
C MET A 47 5.15 5.29 15.99
N ALA A 48 5.26 4.71 14.80
CA ALA A 48 4.27 4.90 13.75
C ALA A 48 2.93 4.29 14.18
N HIS A 49 1.83 4.95 13.82
CA HIS A 49 0.49 4.44 14.12
C HIS A 49 0.23 3.14 13.35
N GLY A 50 -0.30 2.11 14.06
CA GLY A 50 -0.60 0.82 13.43
C GLY A 50 -1.61 0.92 12.29
N GLY A 51 -2.55 1.86 12.37
CA GLY A 51 -3.46 2.16 11.27
C GLY A 51 -2.75 2.72 10.03
N ILE A 52 -1.67 3.48 10.23
CA ILE A 52 -0.85 3.97 9.12
C ILE A 52 -0.09 2.81 8.47
N VAL A 53 0.47 1.90 9.26
CA VAL A 53 1.11 0.69 8.72
C VAL A 53 0.10 -0.15 7.93
N SER A 54 -1.12 -0.30 8.46
CA SER A 54 -2.20 -1.01 7.77
C SER A 54 -2.60 -0.33 6.46
N LEU A 55 -2.61 1.00 6.43
CA LEU A 55 -2.85 1.78 5.22
C LEU A 55 -1.75 1.55 4.18
N MET A 56 -0.48 1.48 4.61
CA MET A 56 0.63 1.17 3.72
C MET A 56 0.44 -0.19 3.04
N LEU A 57 -0.04 -1.19 3.80
CA LEU A 57 -0.33 -2.51 3.26
C LEU A 57 -1.53 -2.48 2.30
N ASP A 58 -2.57 -1.74 2.62
CA ASP A 58 -3.74 -1.58 1.74
C ASP A 58 -3.33 -0.92 0.41
N GLU A 59 -2.50 0.10 0.47
CA GLU A 59 -1.96 0.73 -0.74
C GLU A 59 -1.11 -0.26 -1.55
N ALA A 60 -0.28 -1.06 -0.89
CA ALA A 60 0.55 -2.06 -1.55
C ALA A 60 -0.29 -3.07 -2.35
N VAL A 61 -1.39 -3.56 -1.75
CA VAL A 61 -2.24 -4.52 -2.46
C VAL A 61 -2.97 -3.88 -3.64
N GLY A 62 -3.43 -2.64 -3.48
CA GLY A 62 -4.07 -1.90 -4.56
C GLY A 62 -3.14 -1.66 -5.74
N TRP A 63 -1.91 -1.22 -5.48
CA TRP A 63 -0.93 -0.96 -6.53
C TRP A 63 -0.42 -2.25 -7.18
N ALA A 64 -0.28 -3.34 -6.42
CA ALA A 64 0.07 -4.63 -6.99
C ALA A 64 -0.99 -5.10 -7.98
N ALA A 65 -2.25 -4.98 -7.64
CA ALA A 65 -3.36 -5.29 -8.53
C ALA A 65 -3.33 -4.40 -9.78
N TRP A 66 -3.10 -3.10 -9.60
CA TRP A 66 -3.00 -2.14 -10.71
C TRP A 66 -1.87 -2.51 -11.68
N HIS A 67 -0.65 -2.69 -11.15
CA HIS A 67 0.50 -3.05 -11.98
C HIS A 67 0.35 -4.43 -12.62
N GLY A 68 -0.42 -5.32 -12.00
CA GLY A 68 -0.73 -6.63 -12.53
C GLY A 68 -1.81 -6.64 -13.62
N GLY A 69 -2.39 -5.48 -13.94
CA GLY A 69 -3.44 -5.37 -14.97
C GLY A 69 -4.85 -5.66 -14.48
N HIS A 70 -5.05 -5.77 -13.16
CA HIS A 70 -6.35 -6.09 -12.55
C HIS A 70 -6.70 -5.09 -11.46
N PRO A 71 -6.85 -3.79 -11.78
CA PRO A 71 -7.15 -2.80 -10.75
C PRO A 71 -8.44 -3.16 -10.01
N GLY A 72 -8.43 -3.02 -8.70
CA GLY A 72 -9.55 -3.42 -7.88
C GLY A 72 -9.70 -2.58 -6.63
N VAL A 73 -10.85 -2.73 -5.99
CA VAL A 73 -11.16 -2.14 -4.70
C VAL A 73 -11.03 -3.22 -3.64
N THR A 74 -10.34 -2.91 -2.54
CA THR A 74 -10.13 -3.85 -1.44
C THR A 74 -11.47 -4.20 -0.80
N GLY A 75 -11.83 -5.48 -0.86
CA GLY A 75 -13.02 -6.02 -0.22
C GLY A 75 -12.71 -6.65 1.13
N ARG A 76 -11.50 -7.20 1.29
CA ARG A 76 -11.04 -7.83 2.52
C ARG A 76 -9.56 -7.59 2.68
N LEU A 77 -9.16 -7.17 3.87
CA LEU A 77 -7.74 -6.95 4.20
C LEU A 77 -7.50 -7.57 5.58
N GLN A 78 -6.55 -8.50 5.65
CA GLN A 78 -6.15 -9.14 6.89
C GLN A 78 -4.70 -8.76 7.17
N VAL A 79 -4.49 -8.02 8.26
CA VAL A 79 -3.18 -7.46 8.63
C VAL A 79 -2.65 -8.14 9.87
N SER A 80 -1.35 -8.45 9.85
CA SER A 80 -0.60 -8.87 11.03
C SER A 80 0.50 -7.85 11.27
N LEU A 81 0.44 -7.17 12.41
CA LEU A 81 1.48 -6.25 12.85
C LEU A 81 2.48 -7.05 13.68
N ARG A 82 3.68 -7.27 13.13
CA ARG A 82 4.68 -8.17 13.71
C ARG A 82 5.54 -7.50 14.77
N ARG A 83 5.86 -6.23 14.58
CA ARG A 83 6.57 -5.40 15.55
C ARG A 83 6.24 -3.93 15.35
N PRO A 84 6.47 -3.09 16.38
CA PRO A 84 6.33 -1.65 16.20
C PRO A 84 7.29 -1.13 15.14
N LEU A 85 6.82 -0.13 14.39
CA LEU A 85 7.65 0.61 13.46
C LEU A 85 8.10 1.90 14.12
N THR A 86 9.41 2.06 14.29
CA THR A 86 9.98 3.26 14.88
C THR A 86 9.95 4.40 13.87
N LEU A 87 9.57 5.60 14.31
CA LEU A 87 9.67 6.79 13.46
C LEU A 87 11.12 7.00 13.04
N GLY A 88 11.30 7.37 11.77
CA GLY A 88 12.64 7.52 11.20
C GLY A 88 13.21 6.24 10.59
N GLU A 89 12.60 5.11 10.85
CA GLU A 89 12.99 3.84 10.22
C GLU A 89 12.54 3.83 8.76
N ARG A 90 13.47 3.55 7.85
CA ARG A 90 13.15 3.43 6.42
C ARG A 90 12.67 2.02 6.12
N VAL A 91 11.57 1.94 5.41
CA VAL A 91 10.93 0.65 5.08
C VAL A 91 10.74 0.48 3.58
N ARG A 92 10.65 -0.78 3.18
CA ARG A 92 10.16 -1.21 1.88
C ARG A 92 8.75 -1.75 2.08
N ILE A 93 7.85 -1.32 1.22
CA ILE A 93 6.46 -1.77 1.21
C ILE A 93 6.26 -2.50 -0.10
N VAL A 94 5.91 -3.78 -0.05
CA VAL A 94 5.85 -4.64 -1.24
C VAL A 94 4.48 -5.29 -1.32
N GLY A 95 3.88 -5.24 -2.51
CA GLY A 95 2.64 -5.96 -2.81
C GLY A 95 2.83 -6.88 -4.00
N LYS A 96 2.19 -8.04 -3.96
CA LYS A 96 2.32 -9.05 -5.00
C LYS A 96 0.98 -9.74 -5.26
N VAL A 97 0.54 -9.76 -6.52
CA VAL A 97 -0.63 -10.54 -6.92
C VAL A 97 -0.28 -12.02 -6.84
N GLU A 98 -1.08 -12.78 -6.08
CA GLU A 98 -0.90 -14.22 -5.91
C GLU A 98 -1.77 -15.01 -6.87
N ASN A 99 -3.01 -14.55 -7.10
CA ASN A 99 -3.95 -15.26 -7.97
C ASN A 99 -5.06 -14.32 -8.43
N VAL A 100 -5.64 -14.63 -9.58
CA VAL A 100 -6.82 -13.94 -10.11
C VAL A 100 -7.85 -14.99 -10.49
N ARG A 101 -9.06 -14.86 -9.95
CA ARG A 101 -10.20 -15.75 -10.29
C ARG A 101 -11.41 -14.89 -10.61
N ARG A 102 -11.79 -14.85 -11.88
CA ARG A 102 -12.91 -14.01 -12.36
C ARG A 102 -12.63 -12.55 -12.00
N THR A 103 -13.47 -11.93 -11.17
CA THR A 103 -13.34 -10.54 -10.74
C THR A 103 -12.60 -10.40 -9.40
N LEU A 104 -12.12 -11.50 -8.83
CA LEU A 104 -11.42 -11.48 -7.54
C LEU A 104 -9.92 -11.53 -7.75
N VAL A 105 -9.21 -10.61 -7.12
CA VAL A 105 -7.75 -10.51 -7.15
C VAL A 105 -7.23 -10.78 -5.75
N TYR A 106 -6.42 -11.82 -5.61
CA TYR A 106 -5.82 -12.21 -4.34
C TYR A 106 -4.40 -11.68 -4.28
N VAL A 107 -4.10 -10.90 -3.26
CA VAL A 107 -2.84 -10.16 -3.17
C VAL A 107 -2.24 -10.34 -1.78
N SER A 108 -0.92 -10.46 -1.73
CA SER A 108 -0.17 -10.40 -0.47
C SER A 108 0.66 -9.13 -0.43
N ALA A 109 1.01 -8.70 0.78
CA ALA A 109 1.85 -7.52 0.98
C ALA A 109 2.66 -7.64 2.25
N PHE A 110 3.77 -6.92 2.31
CA PHE A 110 4.55 -6.82 3.53
C PHE A 110 5.26 -5.47 3.63
N VAL A 111 5.62 -5.12 4.85
CA VAL A 111 6.47 -3.99 5.20
C VAL A 111 7.68 -4.54 5.90
N GLU A 112 8.86 -4.16 5.46
CA GLU A 112 10.12 -4.59 6.07
C GLU A 112 11.09 -3.42 6.19
N ASN A 113 12.03 -3.53 7.14
CA ASN A 113 13.13 -2.58 7.23
C ASN A 113 13.92 -2.58 5.92
N ALA A 114 14.25 -1.41 5.40
CA ALA A 114 14.90 -1.29 4.10
C ALA A 114 16.34 -1.83 4.11
N ASP A 115 17.01 -1.85 5.26
CA ASP A 115 18.41 -2.24 5.39
C ASP A 115 18.57 -3.72 5.75
N ASP A 116 17.97 -4.15 6.87
CA ASP A 116 18.15 -5.52 7.39
C ASP A 116 17.06 -6.49 6.98
N ARG A 117 16.00 -6.01 6.29
CA ARG A 117 14.86 -6.80 5.82
C ARG A 117 14.03 -7.43 6.93
N SER A 118 14.17 -6.96 8.18
CA SER A 118 13.32 -7.45 9.28
C SER A 118 11.85 -7.07 9.02
N ARG A 119 10.96 -8.03 9.25
CA ARG A 119 9.54 -7.89 8.95
C ARG A 119 8.85 -7.04 10.00
N VAL A 120 8.18 -5.97 9.55
CA VAL A 120 7.37 -5.09 10.39
C VAL A 120 5.91 -5.57 10.41
N ALA A 121 5.37 -5.87 9.26
CA ALA A 121 3.98 -6.25 9.11
C ALA A 121 3.77 -7.01 7.79
N ASP A 122 2.68 -7.75 7.71
CA ASP A 122 2.27 -8.37 6.45
C ASP A 122 0.75 -8.44 6.36
N ALA A 123 0.25 -8.69 5.15
CA ALA A 123 -1.17 -8.76 4.89
C ALA A 123 -1.50 -9.69 3.74
N THR A 124 -2.73 -10.18 3.78
CA THR A 124 -3.39 -10.79 2.62
C THR A 124 -4.65 -10.01 2.34
N ALA A 125 -5.03 -9.90 1.08
CA ALA A 125 -6.20 -9.14 0.68
C ALA A 125 -6.91 -9.81 -0.49
N THR A 126 -8.21 -9.55 -0.55
CA THR A 126 -9.02 -9.87 -1.72
C THR A 126 -9.60 -8.56 -2.26
N LEU A 127 -9.30 -8.26 -3.52
CA LEU A 127 -9.83 -7.09 -4.20
C LEU A 127 -10.88 -7.52 -5.20
N VAL A 128 -11.86 -6.66 -5.44
CA VAL A 128 -12.84 -6.84 -6.52
C VAL A 128 -12.42 -5.94 -7.67
N GLU A 129 -12.20 -6.55 -8.83
CA GLU A 129 -11.76 -5.84 -10.03
C GLU A 129 -12.78 -4.76 -10.43
N VAL A 130 -12.28 -3.60 -10.80
CA VAL A 130 -13.09 -2.44 -11.17
C VAL A 130 -12.58 -1.83 -12.46
N LYS A 131 -13.41 -0.97 -13.04
CA LYS A 131 -13.02 -0.13 -14.15
C LYS A 131 -12.49 1.19 -13.61
N THR A 132 -11.31 1.61 -14.07
CA THR A 132 -10.65 2.82 -13.56
C THR A 132 -10.67 3.92 -14.60
N VAL A 133 -10.85 5.15 -14.10
CA VAL A 133 -10.72 6.39 -14.88
C VAL A 133 -9.66 7.24 -14.21
N ILE A 134 -8.67 7.67 -14.98
CA ILE A 134 -7.63 8.57 -14.49
C ILE A 134 -7.98 9.97 -14.98
N ASP A 135 -8.36 10.85 -14.06
CA ASP A 135 -8.53 12.26 -14.35
C ASP A 135 -7.13 12.87 -14.54
N SER A 136 -6.99 13.94 -15.18
CA SER A 136 -5.81 14.71 -15.60
C SER A 136 -4.49 14.55 -14.80
N ILE A 137 -4.23 13.43 -14.15
CA ILE A 137 -3.03 13.19 -13.34
C ILE A 137 -2.23 12.06 -13.97
N ASP A 138 -1.00 12.39 -14.33
CA ASP A 138 -0.03 11.43 -14.86
C ASP A 138 0.67 10.72 -13.69
N ARG A 139 0.69 9.40 -13.74
CA ARG A 139 1.31 8.59 -12.70
C ARG A 139 2.38 7.66 -13.22
#